data_1e7740b4d408d6130972c6c859475e60
#
_entry.id   1e7740b4d408d6130972c6c859475e60
#
_cell.length_a   1.000
_cell.length_b   1.000
_cell.length_c   1.000
_cell.angle_alpha   90.00
_cell.angle_beta   90.00
_cell.angle_gamma   90.00
#
_symmetry.space_group_name_H-M   'P 1'
#
loop_
_entity.id
_entity.type
_entity.pdbx_description
1 polymer ?
#
loop_
_entity_poly.entity_id
_entity_poly.type
_entity_poly.pdbx_seq_one_letter_code
_entity_poly.pdbx_strand_id
1 'polypeptide(L)'
;MITVKKQRIVTDILGTPSRQNQEYLYPSVCCGHHKKKLSINFEKNVAKCWVCDWRTKNLKRVVRRWGSKRHLDAWNDLEGDALTGDLDDLFAIATEQEQRIELPDEFKTLTGVPSILDNRALAYLRSRRITKEDILRWKIGYCAVGQYENRIVIPSFGVEGYCNFFTARSWTKDNWPPYLNGPGNKDIIFNDLYIDWTSDVSLVEGVFDAIVAGPNSIPLLGSTLREESKLFQKLAYHDTPVYVALDPDAEKKALRLIKALLQYDLEVYKVPIAPYNDVGEMTKQEYQDRKKAAEPFDSDTFLLRAALAI
;
A
#
# COMPACT_ATOMS: atom_id res chain seq x y z
N MET A 1 -10.09 21.65 21.85
CA MET A 1 -11.17 21.68 20.84
C MET A 1 -11.14 20.46 19.93
N ILE A 2 -10.00 20.03 19.42
CA ILE A 2 -9.81 18.84 18.56
C ILE A 2 -10.26 17.53 19.24
N THR A 3 -9.88 17.33 20.50
CA THR A 3 -10.26 16.12 21.28
C THR A 3 -11.78 15.92 21.35
N VAL A 4 -12.55 16.99 21.50
CA VAL A 4 -14.03 16.94 21.55
C VAL A 4 -14.60 16.54 20.17
N LYS A 5 -14.01 17.04 19.08
CA LYS A 5 -14.42 16.69 17.73
C LYS A 5 -14.09 15.20 17.42
N LYS A 6 -12.90 14.74 17.79
CA LYS A 6 -12.50 13.32 17.68
C LYS A 6 -13.45 12.42 18.47
N GLN A 7 -13.79 12.79 19.71
CA GLN A 7 -14.76 12.06 20.53
C GLN A 7 -16.14 11.98 19.86
N ARG A 8 -16.59 13.04 19.20
CA ARG A 8 -17.88 13.06 18.49
C ARG A 8 -17.90 12.05 17.35
N ILE A 9 -16.83 11.99 16.54
CA ILE A 9 -16.71 11.02 15.44
C ILE A 9 -16.75 9.58 15.99
N VAL A 10 -15.97 9.28 17.02
CA VAL A 10 -15.95 7.94 17.62
C VAL A 10 -17.30 7.59 18.25
N THR A 11 -17.99 8.54 18.85
CA THR A 11 -19.32 8.32 19.43
C THR A 11 -20.38 8.07 18.35
N ASP A 12 -20.26 8.71 17.19
CA ASP A 12 -21.14 8.46 16.04
C ASP A 12 -20.94 7.03 15.48
N ILE A 13 -19.71 6.53 15.51
CA ILE A 13 -19.37 5.17 15.05
C ILE A 13 -19.77 4.08 16.06
N LEU A 14 -19.40 4.27 17.33
CA LEU A 14 -19.48 3.21 18.35
C LEU A 14 -20.71 3.33 19.27
N GLY A 15 -21.45 4.42 19.18
CA GLY A 15 -22.55 4.72 20.08
C GLY A 15 -22.09 5.44 21.35
N THR A 16 -23.03 5.72 22.24
CA THR A 16 -22.81 6.54 23.45
C THR A 16 -21.92 5.81 24.48
N PRO A 17 -20.79 6.40 24.90
CA PRO A 17 -19.94 5.81 25.91
C PRO A 17 -20.51 5.99 27.34
N SER A 18 -19.98 5.23 28.30
CA SER A 18 -19.99 5.60 29.71
C SER A 18 -18.62 6.16 30.09
N ARG A 19 -18.60 7.18 30.94
CA ARG A 19 -17.35 7.82 31.37
C ARG A 19 -16.87 7.21 32.69
N GLN A 20 -15.58 6.88 32.75
CA GLN A 20 -14.92 6.43 33.95
C GLN A 20 -13.57 7.15 34.08
N ASN A 21 -13.46 8.13 34.95
CA ASN A 21 -12.31 9.03 35.08
C ASN A 21 -12.01 9.77 33.75
N GLN A 22 -10.79 9.58 33.22
CA GLN A 22 -10.36 10.15 31.94
C GLN A 22 -10.64 9.22 30.74
N GLU A 23 -11.26 8.07 30.96
CA GLU A 23 -11.53 7.08 29.92
C GLU A 23 -13.00 7.03 29.55
N TYR A 24 -13.27 6.71 28.31
CA TYR A 24 -14.59 6.52 27.74
C TYR A 24 -14.78 5.06 27.40
N LEU A 25 -15.74 4.40 28.04
CA LEU A 25 -16.06 3.00 27.79
C LEU A 25 -17.16 2.88 26.74
N TYR A 26 -16.81 2.38 25.59
CA TYR A 26 -17.70 2.11 24.46
C TYR A 26 -18.15 0.65 24.40
N PRO A 27 -19.22 0.33 23.62
CA PRO A 27 -19.58 -1.04 23.30
C PRO A 27 -18.37 -1.80 22.73
N SER A 28 -18.25 -3.07 23.06
CA SER A 28 -17.12 -3.93 22.68
C SER A 28 -17.29 -4.46 21.25
N VAL A 29 -17.38 -3.57 20.26
CA VAL A 29 -17.60 -3.90 18.84
C VAL A 29 -16.55 -4.85 18.27
N CYS A 30 -15.35 -4.88 18.84
CA CYS A 30 -14.24 -5.74 18.42
C CYS A 30 -14.48 -7.24 18.69
N CYS A 31 -15.31 -7.60 19.66
CA CYS A 31 -15.60 -8.99 20.05
C CYS A 31 -17.09 -9.26 20.32
N GLY A 32 -17.96 -8.29 20.10
CA GLY A 32 -19.41 -8.46 20.31
C GLY A 32 -19.84 -8.66 21.77
N HIS A 33 -18.96 -8.38 22.75
CA HIS A 33 -19.30 -8.56 24.17
C HIS A 33 -20.40 -7.57 24.59
N HIS A 34 -21.41 -8.05 25.33
CA HIS A 34 -22.62 -7.31 25.70
C HIS A 34 -22.39 -6.07 26.57
N LYS A 35 -21.27 -5.98 27.30
CA LYS A 35 -20.93 -4.82 28.12
C LYS A 35 -19.97 -3.87 27.41
N LYS A 36 -20.00 -2.59 27.82
CA LYS A 36 -19.04 -1.58 27.36
C LYS A 36 -17.69 -1.85 28.00
N LYS A 37 -16.77 -2.46 27.25
CA LYS A 37 -15.42 -2.83 27.71
C LYS A 37 -14.31 -2.33 26.79
N LEU A 38 -14.65 -1.61 25.71
CA LEU A 38 -13.70 -0.91 24.86
C LEU A 38 -13.41 0.46 25.47
N SER A 39 -12.31 0.57 26.18
CA SER A 39 -11.83 1.81 26.79
C SER A 39 -11.08 2.65 25.79
N ILE A 40 -11.40 3.94 25.71
CA ILE A 40 -10.76 4.92 24.83
C ILE A 40 -10.32 6.13 25.64
N ASN A 41 -9.05 6.50 25.50
CA ASN A 41 -8.48 7.72 26.02
C ASN A 41 -8.08 8.64 24.86
N PHE A 42 -8.83 9.71 24.67
CA PHE A 42 -8.63 10.64 23.57
C PHE A 42 -7.41 11.55 23.74
N GLU A 43 -6.96 11.81 24.97
CA GLU A 43 -5.78 12.62 25.25
C GLU A 43 -4.50 11.83 24.93
N LYS A 44 -4.48 10.56 25.31
CA LYS A 44 -3.36 9.65 25.04
C LYS A 44 -3.41 9.00 23.66
N ASN A 45 -4.49 9.23 22.90
CA ASN A 45 -4.73 8.64 21.57
C ASN A 45 -4.71 7.11 21.56
N VAL A 46 -5.24 6.45 22.62
CA VAL A 46 -5.19 5.00 22.78
C VAL A 46 -6.56 4.40 23.00
N ALA A 47 -6.72 3.14 22.59
CA ALA A 47 -7.89 2.31 22.93
C ALA A 47 -7.46 0.90 23.32
N LYS A 48 -8.25 0.28 24.25
CA LYS A 48 -8.09 -1.11 24.67
C LYS A 48 -9.43 -1.74 25.00
N CYS A 49 -9.67 -2.94 24.48
CA CYS A 49 -10.78 -3.78 24.92
C CYS A 49 -10.33 -4.70 26.07
N TRP A 50 -11.02 -4.63 27.19
CA TRP A 50 -10.72 -5.44 28.38
C TRP A 50 -11.26 -6.88 28.32
N VAL A 51 -11.81 -7.30 27.19
CA VAL A 51 -12.32 -8.66 26.96
C VAL A 51 -11.46 -9.45 26.00
N CYS A 52 -11.22 -8.92 24.79
CA CYS A 52 -10.45 -9.60 23.74
C CYS A 52 -9.02 -9.07 23.59
N ASP A 53 -8.61 -8.16 24.46
CA ASP A 53 -7.29 -7.51 24.49
C ASP A 53 -6.94 -6.72 23.22
N TRP A 54 -7.89 -6.53 22.29
CA TRP A 54 -7.69 -5.64 21.15
C TRP A 54 -7.29 -4.24 21.64
N ARG A 55 -6.22 -3.69 21.08
CA ARG A 55 -5.65 -2.41 21.49
C ARG A 55 -5.05 -1.66 20.33
N THR A 56 -4.98 -0.35 20.46
CA THR A 56 -4.27 0.53 19.53
C THR A 56 -3.72 1.75 20.24
N LYS A 57 -2.59 2.26 19.75
CA LYS A 57 -2.00 3.54 20.14
C LYS A 57 -2.38 4.67 19.18
N ASN A 58 -3.26 4.39 18.21
CA ASN A 58 -3.77 5.37 17.27
C ASN A 58 -5.28 5.20 17.07
N LEU A 59 -6.07 6.20 17.52
CA LEU A 59 -7.53 6.13 17.44
C LEU A 59 -8.07 6.22 16.00
N LYS A 60 -7.28 6.66 15.03
CA LYS A 60 -7.64 6.58 13.62
C LYS A 60 -7.99 5.16 13.18
N ARG A 61 -7.36 4.14 13.81
CA ARG A 61 -7.68 2.71 13.59
C ARG A 61 -9.10 2.34 14.00
N VAL A 62 -9.63 2.97 15.06
CA VAL A 62 -11.04 2.80 15.45
C VAL A 62 -11.95 3.29 14.33
N VAL A 63 -11.62 4.46 13.78
CA VAL A 63 -12.40 5.09 12.70
C VAL A 63 -12.32 4.25 11.41
N ARG A 64 -11.13 3.77 11.04
CA ARG A 64 -10.94 2.91 9.85
C ARG A 64 -11.70 1.59 9.97
N ARG A 65 -11.63 0.97 11.15
CA ARG A 65 -12.16 -0.39 11.33
C ARG A 65 -13.67 -0.46 11.42
N TRP A 66 -14.30 0.54 12.02
CA TRP A 66 -15.75 0.51 12.32
C TRP A 66 -16.51 1.72 11.76
N GLY A 67 -15.81 2.74 11.27
CA GLY A 67 -16.42 3.92 10.67
C GLY A 67 -16.69 3.76 9.17
N SER A 68 -17.29 4.78 8.60
CA SER A 68 -17.48 4.94 7.15
C SER A 68 -16.41 5.86 6.57
N LYS A 69 -16.31 5.94 5.23
CA LYS A 69 -15.45 6.90 4.54
C LYS A 69 -15.67 8.33 5.04
N ARG A 70 -16.92 8.75 5.26
CA ARG A 70 -17.26 10.08 5.80
C ARG A 70 -16.62 10.33 7.16
N HIS A 71 -16.58 9.32 8.05
CA HIS A 71 -15.94 9.46 9.36
C HIS A 71 -14.43 9.59 9.23
N LEU A 72 -13.83 8.84 8.30
CA LEU A 72 -12.40 8.91 8.04
C LEU A 72 -11.99 10.25 7.45
N ASP A 73 -12.74 10.75 6.48
CA ASP A 73 -12.50 12.08 5.89
C ASP A 73 -12.59 13.17 6.97
N ALA A 74 -13.65 13.14 7.81
CA ALA A 74 -13.81 14.08 8.91
C ALA A 74 -12.68 13.98 9.97
N TRP A 75 -12.13 12.77 10.18
CA TRP A 75 -10.99 12.57 11.07
C TRP A 75 -9.71 13.16 10.48
N ASN A 76 -9.46 12.90 9.18
CA ASN A 76 -8.30 13.44 8.46
C ASN A 76 -8.32 14.98 8.41
N ASP A 77 -9.48 15.61 8.21
CA ASP A 77 -9.64 17.06 8.25
C ASP A 77 -9.22 17.63 9.62
N LEU A 78 -9.55 16.93 10.72
CA LEU A 78 -9.15 17.36 12.06
C LEU A 78 -7.65 17.21 12.32
N GLU A 79 -7.01 16.23 11.69
CA GLU A 79 -5.56 16.02 11.77
C GLU A 79 -4.81 16.98 10.85
N GLY A 80 -5.35 17.28 9.66
CA GLY A 80 -4.80 18.29 8.76
C GLY A 80 -4.75 19.69 9.39
N ASP A 81 -5.80 20.10 10.11
CA ASP A 81 -5.84 21.37 10.85
C ASP A 81 -4.82 21.43 12.02
N ALA A 82 -4.42 20.26 12.56
CA ALA A 82 -3.48 20.18 13.67
C ALA A 82 -2.02 20.10 13.23
N LEU A 83 -1.78 19.68 11.98
CA LEU A 83 -0.45 19.40 11.45
C LEU A 83 0.23 20.61 10.79
N THR A 84 -0.44 21.75 10.67
CA THR A 84 0.10 22.93 9.96
C THR A 84 1.13 23.75 10.74
N GLY A 85 1.59 23.31 11.91
CA GLY A 85 2.50 24.11 12.73
C GLY A 85 3.83 23.49 13.12
N ASP A 86 3.89 22.21 13.48
CA ASP A 86 5.09 21.64 14.15
C ASP A 86 5.58 20.30 13.61
N LEU A 87 4.81 19.59 12.78
CA LEU A 87 5.18 18.29 12.24
C LEU A 87 5.85 18.37 10.88
N ASP A 88 5.60 19.43 10.12
CA ASP A 88 6.31 19.68 8.85
C ASP A 88 7.82 19.91 9.10
N ASP A 89 8.21 20.39 10.27
CA ASP A 89 9.62 20.55 10.68
C ASP A 89 10.24 19.26 11.24
N LEU A 90 9.43 18.39 11.86
CA LEU A 90 9.90 17.09 12.39
C LEU A 90 9.91 15.97 11.32
N PHE A 91 9.04 16.07 10.36
CA PHE A 91 9.00 15.29 9.14
C PHE A 91 9.17 16.23 7.93
N ALA A 92 10.11 17.16 8.02
CA ALA A 92 10.68 17.71 6.80
C ALA A 92 11.23 16.49 6.03
N ILE A 93 10.31 15.74 5.42
CA ILE A 93 10.61 14.99 4.21
C ILE A 93 11.23 16.08 3.36
N ALA A 94 12.57 16.13 3.40
CA ALA A 94 13.31 17.08 2.62
C ALA A 94 12.59 17.11 1.30
N THR A 95 12.11 18.26 0.88
CA THR A 95 11.55 18.47 -0.44
C THR A 95 12.70 18.29 -1.43
N GLU A 96 13.32 17.11 -1.39
CA GLU A 96 14.16 16.64 -2.46
C GLU A 96 13.26 16.69 -3.68
N GLN A 97 13.64 17.55 -4.60
CA GLN A 97 12.92 17.66 -5.88
C GLN A 97 12.69 16.25 -6.38
N GLU A 98 11.42 15.93 -6.60
CA GLU A 98 11.06 14.60 -7.06
C GLU A 98 11.84 14.31 -8.33
N GLN A 99 12.49 13.14 -8.38
CA GLN A 99 13.22 12.71 -9.57
C GLN A 99 12.32 12.81 -10.80
N ARG A 100 12.78 13.49 -11.83
CA ARG A 100 12.11 13.57 -13.12
C ARG A 100 12.94 12.85 -14.16
N ILE A 101 12.34 11.93 -14.87
CA ILE A 101 12.96 11.23 -15.98
C ILE A 101 12.08 11.33 -17.21
N GLU A 102 12.71 11.26 -18.38
CA GLU A 102 11.99 11.17 -19.64
C GLU A 102 11.80 9.71 -20.03
N LEU A 103 10.67 9.40 -20.64
CA LEU A 103 10.47 8.12 -21.29
C LEU A 103 11.37 8.04 -22.52
N PRO A 104 11.78 6.83 -22.96
CA PRO A 104 12.54 6.69 -24.20
C PRO A 104 11.84 7.39 -25.37
N ASP A 105 12.60 8.05 -26.25
CA ASP A 105 12.05 8.71 -27.46
C ASP A 105 11.25 7.74 -28.33
N GLU A 106 11.62 6.46 -28.30
CA GLU A 106 10.97 5.38 -29.04
C GLU A 106 9.73 4.82 -28.35
N PHE A 107 9.37 5.34 -27.19
CA PHE A 107 8.20 4.88 -26.44
C PHE A 107 6.92 5.13 -27.23
N LYS A 108 6.14 4.07 -27.41
CA LYS A 108 4.82 4.12 -28.05
C LYS A 108 3.75 3.65 -27.12
N THR A 109 2.68 4.41 -27.01
CA THR A 109 1.47 3.97 -26.29
C THR A 109 0.73 2.89 -27.09
N LEU A 110 0.06 1.99 -26.39
CA LEU A 110 -0.79 0.94 -27.01
C LEU A 110 -2.23 1.43 -27.24
N THR A 111 -2.36 2.66 -27.74
CA THR A 111 -3.65 3.30 -28.06
C THR A 111 -3.80 3.44 -29.58
N GLY A 112 -5.03 3.25 -30.10
CA GLY A 112 -5.35 3.40 -31.52
C GLY A 112 -5.45 2.07 -32.27
N VAL A 113 -5.29 2.13 -33.61
CA VAL A 113 -5.32 0.92 -34.47
C VAL A 113 -3.97 0.19 -34.36
N PRO A 114 -3.97 -1.10 -33.93
CA PRO A 114 -2.73 -1.81 -33.66
C PRO A 114 -1.93 -2.11 -34.94
N SER A 115 -0.63 -1.79 -34.93
CA SER A 115 0.36 -2.29 -35.88
C SER A 115 0.73 -3.76 -35.59
N ILE A 116 1.56 -4.36 -36.43
CA ILE A 116 2.08 -5.73 -36.20
C ILE A 116 2.87 -5.82 -34.89
N LEU A 117 3.66 -4.79 -34.56
CA LEU A 117 4.44 -4.74 -33.32
C LEU A 117 3.55 -4.50 -32.11
N ASP A 118 2.52 -3.64 -32.23
CA ASP A 118 1.50 -3.47 -31.20
C ASP A 118 0.83 -4.80 -30.88
N ASN A 119 0.53 -5.61 -31.90
CA ASN A 119 -0.09 -6.93 -31.72
C ASN A 119 0.81 -7.92 -30.94
N ARG A 120 2.14 -7.89 -31.11
CA ARG A 120 3.07 -8.69 -30.32
C ARG A 120 3.08 -8.25 -28.86
N ALA A 121 3.20 -6.95 -28.61
CA ALA A 121 3.13 -6.39 -27.27
C ALA A 121 1.78 -6.71 -26.59
N LEU A 122 0.67 -6.54 -27.29
CA LEU A 122 -0.67 -6.87 -26.79
C LEU A 122 -0.84 -8.38 -26.54
N ALA A 123 -0.28 -9.26 -27.38
CA ALA A 123 -0.31 -10.69 -27.17
C ALA A 123 0.42 -11.09 -25.88
N TYR A 124 1.58 -10.49 -25.61
CA TYR A 124 2.30 -10.68 -24.37
C TYR A 124 1.49 -10.18 -23.15
N LEU A 125 0.92 -8.99 -23.22
CA LEU A 125 0.10 -8.44 -22.14
C LEU A 125 -1.14 -9.31 -21.86
N ARG A 126 -1.82 -9.80 -22.90
CA ARG A 126 -2.94 -10.75 -22.77
C ARG A 126 -2.51 -12.07 -22.12
N SER A 127 -1.33 -12.59 -22.45
CA SER A 127 -0.80 -13.81 -21.79
C SER A 127 -0.56 -13.60 -20.30
N ARG A 128 -0.36 -12.34 -19.88
CA ARG A 128 -0.27 -11.88 -18.50
C ARG A 128 -1.62 -11.44 -17.91
N ARG A 129 -2.73 -11.67 -18.59
CA ARG A 129 -4.10 -11.27 -18.18
C ARG A 129 -4.28 -9.76 -17.99
N ILE A 130 -3.42 -8.94 -18.61
CA ILE A 130 -3.52 -7.48 -18.58
C ILE A 130 -4.63 -7.04 -19.54
N THR A 131 -5.59 -6.29 -19.01
CA THR A 131 -6.75 -5.79 -19.76
C THR A 131 -6.47 -4.47 -20.47
N LYS A 132 -7.40 -4.03 -21.31
CA LYS A 132 -7.29 -2.70 -21.94
C LYS A 132 -7.37 -1.57 -20.90
N GLU A 133 -8.20 -1.74 -19.88
CA GLU A 133 -8.32 -0.80 -18.76
C GLU A 133 -6.99 -0.66 -18.01
N ASP A 134 -6.28 -1.79 -17.79
CA ASP A 134 -4.96 -1.78 -17.17
C ASP A 134 -3.95 -1.03 -18.03
N ILE A 135 -3.94 -1.28 -19.35
CA ILE A 135 -3.06 -0.59 -20.29
C ILE A 135 -3.26 0.93 -20.20
N LEU A 136 -4.51 1.37 -20.21
CA LEU A 136 -4.84 2.79 -20.10
C LEU A 136 -4.50 3.38 -18.74
N ARG A 137 -4.86 2.67 -17.66
CA ARG A 137 -4.64 3.12 -16.29
C ARG A 137 -3.15 3.26 -15.97
N TRP A 138 -2.35 2.23 -16.32
CA TRP A 138 -0.92 2.20 -16.05
C TRP A 138 -0.09 2.86 -17.15
N LYS A 139 -0.73 3.48 -18.16
CA LYS A 139 -0.06 4.14 -19.29
C LYS A 139 0.94 3.21 -20.00
N ILE A 140 0.61 1.91 -20.07
CA ILE A 140 1.49 0.88 -20.61
C ILE A 140 1.74 1.14 -22.10
N GLY A 141 2.99 1.09 -22.48
CA GLY A 141 3.42 1.16 -23.86
C GLY A 141 4.56 0.19 -24.13
N TYR A 142 5.31 0.42 -25.20
CA TYR A 142 6.44 -0.41 -25.59
C TYR A 142 7.46 0.38 -26.41
N CYS A 143 8.66 -0.16 -26.52
CA CYS A 143 9.68 0.29 -27.49
C CYS A 143 9.93 -0.79 -28.53
N ALA A 144 9.90 -0.39 -29.80
CA ALA A 144 10.13 -1.29 -30.95
C ALA A 144 11.61 -1.34 -31.36
N VAL A 145 12.37 -0.33 -31.00
CA VAL A 145 13.79 -0.13 -31.35
C VAL A 145 14.52 0.52 -30.20
N GLY A 146 15.83 0.68 -30.30
CA GLY A 146 16.65 1.37 -29.32
C GLY A 146 17.04 0.49 -28.12
N GLN A 147 17.48 1.14 -27.05
CA GLN A 147 17.95 0.46 -25.84
C GLN A 147 16.87 -0.45 -25.21
N TYR A 148 15.62 -0.05 -25.31
CA TYR A 148 14.47 -0.76 -24.74
C TYR A 148 13.70 -1.57 -25.79
N GLU A 149 14.36 -1.92 -26.89
CA GLU A 149 13.75 -2.72 -27.96
C GLU A 149 13.11 -4.00 -27.44
N ASN A 150 11.94 -4.34 -28.00
CA ASN A 150 11.15 -5.52 -27.65
C ASN A 150 10.78 -5.60 -26.16
N ARG A 151 10.48 -4.44 -25.53
CA ARG A 151 10.07 -4.36 -24.13
C ARG A 151 8.74 -3.63 -23.95
N ILE A 152 7.91 -4.19 -23.07
CA ILE A 152 6.79 -3.47 -22.50
C ILE A 152 7.36 -2.46 -21.51
N VAL A 153 6.98 -1.20 -21.65
CA VAL A 153 7.39 -0.10 -20.77
C VAL A 153 6.20 0.33 -19.92
N ILE A 154 6.39 0.33 -18.62
CA ILE A 154 5.36 0.74 -17.64
C ILE A 154 5.94 1.93 -16.86
N PRO A 155 5.45 3.14 -17.12
CA PRO A 155 5.89 4.34 -16.42
C PRO A 155 5.31 4.44 -15.02
N SER A 156 6.00 5.18 -14.17
CA SER A 156 5.57 5.60 -12.84
C SER A 156 5.52 7.12 -12.78
N PHE A 157 4.51 7.66 -12.11
CA PHE A 157 4.31 9.08 -11.96
C PHE A 157 4.31 9.47 -10.47
N GLY A 158 5.10 10.46 -10.15
CA GLY A 158 5.13 11.06 -8.83
C GLY A 158 3.99 12.04 -8.59
N VAL A 159 3.90 12.58 -7.38
CA VAL A 159 2.79 13.46 -6.95
C VAL A 159 2.65 14.73 -7.78
N GLU A 160 3.73 15.20 -8.37
CA GLU A 160 3.72 16.37 -9.28
C GLU A 160 3.25 16.04 -10.70
N GLY A 161 2.95 14.77 -11.00
CA GLY A 161 2.49 14.31 -12.31
C GLY A 161 3.60 14.08 -13.35
N TYR A 162 4.87 14.23 -12.99
CA TYR A 162 6.00 13.89 -13.84
C TYR A 162 6.36 12.41 -13.74
N CYS A 163 6.90 11.86 -14.84
CA CYS A 163 7.46 10.52 -14.80
C CYS A 163 8.68 10.52 -13.87
N ASN A 164 8.62 9.70 -12.81
CA ASN A 164 9.71 9.58 -11.83
C ASN A 164 10.49 8.28 -11.99
N PHE A 165 9.94 7.29 -12.70
CA PHE A 165 10.57 6.01 -12.98
C PHE A 165 9.84 5.29 -14.11
N PHE A 166 10.44 4.28 -14.70
CA PHE A 166 9.77 3.27 -15.49
C PHE A 166 10.48 1.93 -15.40
N THR A 167 9.74 0.86 -15.62
CA THR A 167 10.29 -0.47 -15.81
C THR A 167 10.00 -0.95 -17.22
N ALA A 168 10.94 -1.69 -17.82
CA ALA A 168 10.78 -2.22 -19.15
C ALA A 168 11.01 -3.74 -19.13
N ARG A 169 9.95 -4.51 -19.43
CA ARG A 169 9.95 -5.97 -19.44
C ARG A 169 10.04 -6.52 -20.87
N SER A 170 11.03 -7.36 -21.15
CA SER A 170 11.10 -8.06 -22.41
C SER A 170 9.91 -9.01 -22.61
N TRP A 171 9.32 -8.98 -23.81
CA TRP A 171 8.34 -10.00 -24.24
C TRP A 171 8.98 -11.17 -25.02
N THR A 172 10.30 -11.14 -25.25
CA THR A 172 11.06 -12.22 -25.86
C THR A 172 11.97 -12.87 -24.83
N LYS A 173 12.25 -14.16 -25.01
CA LYS A 173 13.15 -14.90 -24.10
C LYS A 173 14.62 -14.57 -24.34
N ASP A 174 14.95 -14.15 -25.55
CA ASP A 174 16.34 -13.91 -26.00
C ASP A 174 16.86 -12.53 -25.60
N ASN A 175 16.00 -11.62 -25.17
CA ASN A 175 16.36 -10.25 -24.79
C ASN A 175 16.69 -10.18 -23.29
N TRP A 176 17.97 -10.35 -22.97
CA TRP A 176 18.51 -10.29 -21.62
C TRP A 176 19.05 -8.91 -21.26
N PRO A 177 18.91 -8.38 -20.03
CA PRO A 177 18.14 -8.97 -18.92
C PRO A 177 16.62 -8.87 -19.13
N PRO A 178 15.81 -9.74 -18.51
CA PRO A 178 14.36 -9.72 -18.70
C PRO A 178 13.72 -8.42 -18.25
N TYR A 179 14.27 -7.74 -17.26
CA TYR A 179 13.91 -6.38 -16.86
C TYR A 179 15.05 -5.41 -17.10
N LEU A 180 14.74 -4.27 -17.69
CA LEU A 180 15.64 -3.13 -17.84
C LEU A 180 14.89 -1.90 -17.34
N ASN A 181 15.30 -1.38 -16.20
CA ASN A 181 14.65 -0.22 -15.61
C ASN A 181 15.17 1.08 -16.26
N GLY A 182 14.38 2.14 -16.16
CA GLY A 182 14.79 3.48 -16.49
C GLY A 182 15.97 3.97 -15.66
N PRO A 183 16.59 5.07 -16.05
CA PRO A 183 17.63 5.72 -15.27
C PRO A 183 17.09 6.24 -13.94
N GLY A 184 17.98 6.49 -12.99
CA GLY A 184 17.65 7.13 -11.72
C GLY A 184 17.59 6.20 -10.52
N ASN A 185 17.26 6.78 -9.39
CA ASN A 185 17.17 6.08 -8.11
C ASN A 185 15.88 5.27 -8.03
N LYS A 186 15.95 4.10 -7.40
CA LYS A 186 14.78 3.27 -7.10
C LYS A 186 14.07 3.66 -5.80
N ASP A 187 14.61 4.59 -5.02
CA ASP A 187 13.93 5.13 -3.84
C ASP A 187 12.84 6.11 -4.24
N ILE A 188 11.85 5.58 -4.91
CA ILE A 188 10.63 6.26 -5.33
C ILE A 188 9.41 5.49 -4.83
N ILE A 189 8.26 6.14 -4.84
CA ILE A 189 6.98 5.46 -4.69
C ILE A 189 6.39 5.31 -6.09
N PHE A 190 6.26 4.05 -6.53
CA PHE A 190 5.77 3.77 -7.88
C PHE A 190 4.31 4.19 -8.02
N ASN A 191 4.02 5.08 -8.95
CA ASN A 191 2.68 5.63 -9.20
C ASN A 191 2.07 6.36 -7.99
N ASP A 192 2.88 7.05 -7.20
CA ASP A 192 2.43 7.81 -6.01
C ASP A 192 1.26 8.77 -6.32
N LEU A 193 1.24 9.36 -7.53
CA LEU A 193 0.14 10.21 -8.02
C LEU A 193 -1.24 9.54 -7.88
N TYR A 194 -1.30 8.22 -7.98
CA TYR A 194 -2.56 7.46 -8.02
C TYR A 194 -2.84 6.68 -6.73
N ILE A 195 -1.98 6.78 -5.72
CA ILE A 195 -2.17 6.09 -4.44
C ILE A 195 -3.11 6.88 -3.54
N ASP A 196 -4.17 6.23 -3.11
CA ASP A 196 -5.05 6.74 -2.06
C ASP A 196 -4.48 6.36 -0.68
N TRP A 197 -3.76 7.28 -0.09
CA TRP A 197 -3.12 7.10 1.22
C TRP A 197 -4.12 7.05 2.39
N THR A 198 -5.39 7.35 2.14
CA THR A 198 -6.46 7.22 3.14
C THR A 198 -7.02 5.80 3.23
N SER A 199 -6.71 4.98 2.22
CA SER A 199 -7.11 3.58 2.10
C SER A 199 -5.92 2.64 2.40
N ASP A 200 -6.20 1.34 2.53
CA ASP A 200 -5.15 0.33 2.67
C ASP A 200 -4.29 0.20 1.40
N VAL A 201 -3.01 -0.13 1.57
CA VAL A 201 -2.05 -0.31 0.48
C VAL A 201 -1.57 -1.75 0.43
N SER A 202 -1.45 -2.31 -0.79
CA SER A 202 -0.81 -3.61 -1.02
C SER A 202 0.64 -3.42 -1.46
N LEU A 203 1.58 -4.05 -0.79
CA LEU A 203 3.00 -4.10 -1.18
C LEU A 203 3.27 -5.44 -1.86
N VAL A 204 3.79 -5.38 -3.09
CA VAL A 204 4.08 -6.53 -3.95
C VAL A 204 5.51 -6.45 -4.50
N GLU A 205 6.02 -7.51 -5.14
CA GLU A 205 7.41 -7.49 -5.62
C GLU A 205 7.58 -6.69 -6.91
N GLY A 206 6.75 -6.92 -7.89
CA GLY A 206 6.89 -6.39 -9.24
C GLY A 206 5.70 -5.59 -9.73
N VAL A 207 5.88 -4.89 -10.86
CA VAL A 207 4.83 -4.03 -11.42
C VAL A 207 3.65 -4.85 -11.95
N PHE A 208 3.89 -6.03 -12.52
CA PHE A 208 2.80 -6.90 -12.98
C PHE A 208 1.96 -7.41 -11.81
N ASP A 209 2.59 -7.69 -10.66
CA ASP A 209 1.89 -8.05 -9.43
C ASP A 209 1.01 -6.90 -8.94
N ALA A 210 1.54 -5.67 -9.01
CA ALA A 210 0.78 -4.48 -8.64
C ALA A 210 -0.46 -4.28 -9.52
N ILE A 211 -0.36 -4.55 -10.84
CA ILE A 211 -1.52 -4.47 -11.74
C ILE A 211 -2.60 -5.48 -11.35
N VAL A 212 -2.22 -6.71 -10.96
CA VAL A 212 -3.15 -7.75 -10.50
C VAL A 212 -3.71 -7.42 -9.14
N ALA A 213 -2.87 -6.96 -8.21
CA ALA A 213 -3.30 -6.61 -6.85
C ALA A 213 -4.29 -5.42 -6.82
N GLY A 214 -4.23 -4.55 -7.83
CA GLY A 214 -5.22 -3.48 -8.02
C GLY A 214 -4.67 -2.07 -7.88
N PRO A 215 -5.57 -1.08 -7.86
CA PRO A 215 -5.19 0.32 -8.02
C PRO A 215 -4.34 0.90 -6.88
N ASN A 216 -4.53 0.40 -5.66
CA ASN A 216 -3.82 0.89 -4.48
C ASN A 216 -2.68 -0.08 -4.09
N SER A 217 -1.85 -0.43 -5.07
CA SER A 217 -0.76 -1.38 -4.91
C SER A 217 0.57 -0.79 -5.36
N ILE A 218 1.61 -1.01 -4.57
CA ILE A 218 2.95 -0.45 -4.78
C ILE A 218 3.95 -1.59 -4.93
N PRO A 219 4.65 -1.70 -6.07
CA PRO A 219 5.70 -2.67 -6.26
C PRO A 219 7.00 -2.21 -5.59
N LEU A 220 7.71 -3.13 -4.94
CA LEU A 220 9.00 -2.87 -4.31
C LEU A 220 10.18 -2.85 -5.29
N LEU A 221 9.97 -3.25 -6.55
CA LEU A 221 10.96 -3.26 -7.64
C LEU A 221 12.27 -4.00 -7.29
N GLY A 222 12.18 -5.08 -6.50
CA GLY A 222 13.33 -5.81 -5.99
C GLY A 222 14.06 -5.13 -4.83
N SER A 223 13.64 -3.94 -4.41
CA SER A 223 14.24 -3.21 -3.30
C SER A 223 13.83 -3.80 -1.95
N THR A 224 14.70 -3.66 -0.96
CA THR A 224 14.34 -3.86 0.44
C THR A 224 13.76 -2.55 0.96
N LEU A 225 12.54 -2.59 1.50
CA LEU A 225 11.96 -1.41 2.12
C LEU A 225 12.70 -1.12 3.44
N ARG A 226 13.42 -0.02 3.49
CA ARG A 226 14.16 0.46 4.65
C ARG A 226 13.38 1.58 5.32
N GLU A 227 13.63 1.83 6.60
CA GLU A 227 12.97 2.89 7.38
C GLU A 227 13.21 4.29 6.79
N GLU A 228 14.39 4.51 6.19
CA GLU A 228 14.75 5.77 5.55
C GLU A 228 14.14 5.96 4.16
N SER A 229 13.54 4.91 3.58
CA SER A 229 12.96 5.00 2.22
C SER A 229 11.70 5.85 2.20
N LYS A 230 11.50 6.60 1.11
CA LYS A 230 10.32 7.46 0.89
C LYS A 230 9.01 6.72 1.11
N LEU A 231 8.92 5.48 0.62
CA LEU A 231 7.73 4.66 0.79
C LEU A 231 7.45 4.33 2.26
N PHE A 232 8.49 3.93 3.03
CA PHE A 232 8.32 3.59 4.44
C PHE A 232 7.86 4.80 5.25
N GLN A 233 8.54 5.93 5.07
CA GLN A 233 8.20 7.19 5.74
C GLN A 233 6.75 7.62 5.43
N LYS A 234 6.32 7.48 4.17
CA LYS A 234 4.96 7.85 3.77
C LYS A 234 3.91 6.90 4.34
N LEU A 235 4.19 5.59 4.41
CA LEU A 235 3.32 4.63 5.10
C LEU A 235 3.17 4.97 6.59
N ALA A 236 4.29 5.30 7.26
CA ALA A 236 4.29 5.66 8.67
C ALA A 236 3.56 7.00 8.92
N TYR A 237 3.82 8.01 8.08
CA TYR A 237 3.18 9.31 8.16
C TYR A 237 1.65 9.23 8.05
N HIS A 238 1.16 8.49 7.06
CA HIS A 238 -0.28 8.32 6.84
C HIS A 238 -0.91 7.26 7.75
N ASP A 239 -0.11 6.53 8.54
CA ASP A 239 -0.57 5.38 9.33
C ASP A 239 -1.42 4.42 8.48
N THR A 240 -0.94 4.13 7.28
CA THR A 240 -1.67 3.38 6.26
C THR A 240 -1.65 1.88 6.59
N PRO A 241 -2.80 1.18 6.61
CA PRO A 241 -2.82 -0.27 6.72
C PRO A 241 -2.12 -0.93 5.53
N VAL A 242 -1.25 -1.90 5.80
CA VAL A 242 -0.38 -2.50 4.79
C VAL A 242 -0.69 -3.98 4.60
N TYR A 243 -0.97 -4.38 3.37
CA TYR A 243 -1.10 -5.77 2.94
C TYR A 243 0.19 -6.21 2.25
N VAL A 244 0.96 -7.08 2.88
CA VAL A 244 2.22 -7.59 2.34
C VAL A 244 1.95 -8.87 1.55
N ALA A 245 2.21 -8.83 0.24
CA ALA A 245 1.98 -9.90 -0.72
C ALA A 245 3.25 -10.13 -1.56
N LEU A 246 4.32 -10.58 -0.90
CA LEU A 246 5.59 -10.92 -1.56
C LEU A 246 5.64 -12.39 -1.91
N ASP A 247 6.48 -12.73 -2.90
CA ASP A 247 6.64 -14.07 -3.41
C ASP A 247 7.04 -15.07 -2.30
N PRO A 248 6.66 -16.35 -2.39
CA PRO A 248 6.95 -17.34 -1.35
C PRO A 248 8.44 -17.54 -1.06
N ASP A 249 9.31 -17.36 -2.05
CA ASP A 249 10.76 -17.44 -1.90
C ASP A 249 11.35 -16.21 -1.16
N ALA A 250 10.59 -15.11 -1.09
CA ALA A 250 10.95 -13.90 -0.36
C ALA A 250 10.42 -13.87 1.10
N GLU A 251 10.05 -15.01 1.69
CA GLU A 251 9.46 -15.09 3.04
C GLU A 251 10.29 -14.36 4.11
N LYS A 252 11.62 -14.56 4.11
CA LYS A 252 12.52 -13.88 5.06
C LYS A 252 12.51 -12.35 4.88
N LYS A 253 12.38 -11.88 3.63
CA LYS A 253 12.26 -10.46 3.29
C LYS A 253 10.91 -9.91 3.75
N ALA A 254 9.82 -10.65 3.52
CA ALA A 254 8.48 -10.30 3.97
C ALA A 254 8.42 -10.15 5.50
N LEU A 255 8.97 -11.10 6.25
CA LEU A 255 9.00 -11.05 7.71
C LEU A 255 9.82 -9.87 8.24
N ARG A 256 10.97 -9.54 7.63
CA ARG A 256 11.75 -8.35 8.02
C ARG A 256 10.96 -7.06 7.79
N LEU A 257 10.29 -6.95 6.65
CA LEU A 257 9.43 -5.83 6.32
C LEU A 257 8.28 -5.69 7.31
N ILE A 258 7.56 -6.79 7.58
CA ILE A 258 6.46 -6.82 8.55
C ILE A 258 6.94 -6.39 9.93
N LYS A 259 8.11 -6.90 10.38
CA LYS A 259 8.69 -6.52 11.66
C LYS A 259 8.93 -5.01 11.74
N ALA A 260 9.55 -4.43 10.71
CA ALA A 260 9.81 -3.00 10.68
C ALA A 260 8.51 -2.18 10.74
N LEU A 261 7.49 -2.54 9.95
CA LEU A 261 6.19 -1.86 9.96
C LEU A 261 5.49 -1.97 11.33
N LEU A 262 5.56 -3.13 11.99
CA LEU A 262 4.99 -3.34 13.33
C LEU A 262 5.70 -2.51 14.41
N GLN A 263 7.00 -2.25 14.28
CA GLN A 263 7.76 -1.40 15.22
C GLN A 263 7.25 0.06 15.20
N TYR A 264 6.73 0.50 14.06
CA TYR A 264 6.07 1.81 13.91
C TYR A 264 4.55 1.75 14.18
N ASP A 265 4.10 0.67 14.82
CA ASP A 265 2.70 0.46 15.20
C ASP A 265 1.72 0.48 14.00
N LEU A 266 2.20 0.18 12.79
CA LEU A 266 1.36 0.08 11.59
C LEU A 266 0.49 -1.19 11.61
N GLU A 267 -0.70 -1.10 11.07
CA GLU A 267 -1.58 -2.24 10.87
C GLU A 267 -1.12 -3.04 9.65
N VAL A 268 -0.65 -4.27 9.88
CA VAL A 268 -0.05 -5.11 8.82
C VAL A 268 -0.81 -6.40 8.65
N TYR A 269 -1.02 -6.78 7.41
CA TYR A 269 -1.65 -8.03 6.99
C TYR A 269 -0.70 -8.77 6.05
N LYS A 270 -0.62 -10.10 6.18
CA LYS A 270 0.10 -10.94 5.23
C LYS A 270 -0.90 -11.67 4.34
N VAL A 271 -0.85 -11.38 3.04
CA VAL A 271 -1.68 -12.07 2.05
C VAL A 271 -1.01 -13.39 1.66
N PRO A 272 -1.67 -14.54 1.81
CA PRO A 272 -1.11 -15.83 1.41
C PRO A 272 -1.07 -15.95 -0.12
N ILE A 273 0.11 -16.22 -0.69
CA ILE A 273 0.32 -16.35 -2.14
C ILE A 273 0.12 -17.79 -2.61
N ALA A 274 0.61 -18.78 -1.85
CA ALA A 274 0.53 -20.19 -2.24
C ALA A 274 -0.88 -20.63 -2.70
N PRO A 275 -1.03 -21.46 -3.73
CA PRO A 275 0.01 -22.23 -4.41
C PRO A 275 0.71 -21.50 -5.59
N TYR A 276 0.45 -20.22 -5.80
CA TYR A 276 1.06 -19.42 -6.86
C TYR A 276 2.51 -19.06 -6.53
N ASN A 277 3.32 -18.82 -7.56
CA ASN A 277 4.71 -18.37 -7.40
C ASN A 277 4.79 -16.87 -7.18
N ASP A 278 3.90 -16.09 -7.79
CA ASP A 278 3.77 -14.64 -7.64
C ASP A 278 2.30 -14.19 -7.71
N VAL A 279 2.04 -12.92 -7.36
CA VAL A 279 0.70 -12.33 -7.44
C VAL A 279 0.24 -12.20 -8.89
N GLY A 280 1.17 -12.01 -9.83
CA GLY A 280 0.88 -11.89 -11.26
C GLY A 280 0.29 -13.16 -11.91
N GLU A 281 0.46 -14.31 -11.26
CA GLU A 281 -0.17 -15.58 -11.68
C GLU A 281 -1.65 -15.68 -11.30
N MET A 282 -2.12 -14.85 -10.37
CA MET A 282 -3.52 -14.83 -9.90
C MET A 282 -4.42 -14.07 -10.87
N THR A 283 -5.71 -14.28 -10.73
CA THR A 283 -6.71 -13.33 -11.21
C THR A 283 -6.86 -12.19 -10.20
N LYS A 284 -7.34 -11.04 -10.64
CA LYS A 284 -7.63 -9.91 -9.74
C LYS A 284 -8.63 -10.29 -8.64
N GLN A 285 -9.61 -11.12 -8.98
CA GLN A 285 -10.62 -11.58 -8.01
C GLN A 285 -10.01 -12.48 -6.94
N GLU A 286 -9.17 -13.44 -7.32
CA GLU A 286 -8.46 -14.33 -6.38
C GLU A 286 -7.59 -13.54 -5.41
N TYR A 287 -6.86 -12.53 -5.91
CA TYR A 287 -6.09 -11.66 -5.04
C TYR A 287 -6.98 -10.89 -4.05
N GLN A 288 -8.08 -10.29 -4.53
CA GLN A 288 -9.00 -9.56 -3.66
C GLN A 288 -9.67 -10.45 -2.61
N ASP A 289 -10.01 -11.68 -2.95
CA ASP A 289 -10.60 -12.63 -1.99
C ASP A 289 -9.57 -13.02 -0.91
N ARG A 290 -8.31 -13.27 -1.29
CA ARG A 290 -7.23 -13.53 -0.35
C ARG A 290 -6.90 -12.32 0.53
N LYS A 291 -6.89 -11.12 -0.04
CA LYS A 291 -6.72 -9.88 0.70
C LYS A 291 -7.80 -9.69 1.76
N LYS A 292 -9.06 -9.94 1.41
CA LYS A 292 -10.20 -9.85 2.35
C LYS A 292 -10.12 -10.89 3.47
N ALA A 293 -9.58 -12.08 3.18
CA ALA A 293 -9.43 -13.16 4.13
C ALA A 293 -8.15 -13.05 4.98
N ALA A 294 -7.25 -12.09 4.66
CA ALA A 294 -6.01 -11.93 5.39
C ALA A 294 -6.29 -11.42 6.83
N GLU A 295 -5.66 -12.07 7.79
CA GLU A 295 -5.75 -11.70 9.20
C GLU A 295 -4.67 -10.68 9.57
N PRO A 296 -4.93 -9.80 10.57
CA PRO A 296 -3.91 -8.90 11.09
C PRO A 296 -2.69 -9.68 11.58
N PHE A 297 -1.53 -9.20 11.21
CA PHE A 297 -0.25 -9.75 11.67
C PHE A 297 0.19 -8.98 12.91
N ASP A 298 0.14 -9.61 14.06
CA ASP A 298 0.57 -9.03 15.34
C ASP A 298 1.95 -9.54 15.77
N SER A 299 2.45 -9.01 16.88
CA SER A 299 3.76 -9.39 17.42
C SER A 299 3.83 -10.87 17.83
N ASP A 300 2.74 -11.45 18.31
CA ASP A 300 2.69 -12.85 18.73
C ASP A 300 2.71 -13.79 17.54
N THR A 301 1.91 -13.48 16.51
CA THR A 301 1.92 -14.17 15.21
C THR A 301 3.29 -14.04 14.53
N PHE A 302 3.95 -12.86 14.65
CA PHE A 302 5.29 -12.66 14.14
C PHE A 302 6.30 -13.61 14.81
N LEU A 303 6.31 -13.70 16.15
CA LEU A 303 7.23 -14.57 16.89
C LEU A 303 7.04 -16.04 16.53
N LEU A 304 5.79 -16.49 16.42
CA LEU A 304 5.47 -17.87 16.05
C LEU A 304 5.99 -18.20 14.63
N ARG A 305 5.73 -17.35 13.65
CA ARG A 305 6.17 -17.57 12.25
C ARG A 305 7.67 -17.42 12.07
N ALA A 306 8.31 -16.49 12.79
CA ALA A 306 9.76 -16.36 12.77
C ALA A 306 10.46 -17.61 13.34
N ALA A 307 9.87 -18.26 14.35
CA ALA A 307 10.37 -19.52 14.89
C ALA A 307 10.20 -20.71 13.94
N LEU A 308 9.16 -20.70 13.09
CA LEU A 308 8.90 -21.78 12.10
C LEU A 308 9.67 -21.59 10.79
N ALA A 309 10.19 -20.40 10.50
CA ALA A 309 10.95 -20.07 9.28
C ALA A 309 12.47 -20.32 9.40
N ILE A 310 12.92 -20.88 10.53
CA ILE A 310 14.30 -21.33 10.78
C ILE A 310 14.46 -22.75 10.30
#